data_fd8687a62b9e0da50e2b791a5b67ea50
#
_entry.id   fd8687a62b9e0da50e2b791a5b67ea50
#
_cell.length_a   1.000
_cell.length_b   1.000
_cell.length_c   1.000
_cell.angle_alpha   90.00
_cell.angle_beta   90.00
_cell.angle_gamma   90.00
#
_symmetry.space_group_name_H-M   'P 1'
#
loop_
_entity.id
_entity.type
_entity.pdbx_description
1 polymer ?
#
loop_
_entity_poly.entity_id
_entity_poly.type
_entity_poly.pdbx_seq_one_letter_code
_entity_poly.pdbx_strand_id
1 'polypeptide(L)'
;MSAKLPARPAKLHAPTAPRFAIVASEYNPEFVQSLVNHACKEIYHLDEDSVIELFGAPGSFEIPLVAEMVAGQKRHDVIIALGLVLQGRTKHAEFILQSVSHALQQVALKHLIPVIHEVLLVASEEEARERCLDRKLNRGVEAARAAFTMLRVREEMRKKASAR
;
A
#
# COMPACT_ATOMS: atom_id res chain seq x y z
N MET A 1 12.80 -0.01 -11.67
CA MET A 1 11.96 0.80 -10.75
C MET A 1 12.14 2.28 -11.06
N SER A 2 11.11 3.10 -10.89
CA SER A 2 11.17 4.54 -11.22
C SER A 2 12.15 5.27 -10.31
N ALA A 3 13.00 6.12 -10.90
CA ALA A 3 13.91 7.02 -10.18
C ALA A 3 13.21 8.31 -9.69
N LYS A 4 11.90 8.43 -9.89
CA LYS A 4 11.10 9.59 -9.48
C LYS A 4 9.76 9.11 -8.93
N LEU A 5 9.24 9.81 -7.92
CA LEU A 5 7.87 9.61 -7.47
C LEU A 5 6.88 9.90 -8.61
N PRO A 6 5.81 9.13 -8.76
CA PRO A 6 4.75 9.45 -9.69
C PRO A 6 4.15 10.84 -9.37
N ALA A 7 3.64 11.51 -10.39
CA ALA A 7 2.94 12.78 -10.19
C ALA A 7 1.76 12.59 -9.21
N ARG A 8 1.45 13.66 -8.48
CA ARG A 8 0.25 13.65 -7.63
C ARG A 8 -1.00 13.50 -8.48
N PRO A 9 -1.88 12.55 -8.16
CA PRO A 9 -3.16 12.42 -8.84
C PRO A 9 -4.04 13.64 -8.57
N ALA A 10 -4.97 13.93 -9.49
CA ALA A 10 -5.97 14.95 -9.25
C ALA A 10 -6.92 14.55 -8.13
N LYS A 11 -7.53 15.55 -7.48
CA LYS A 11 -8.47 15.35 -6.35
C LYS A 11 -9.60 14.38 -6.75
N LEU A 12 -10.00 13.52 -5.83
CA LEU A 12 -11.18 12.67 -6.00
C LEU A 12 -12.44 13.53 -5.88
N HIS A 13 -13.43 13.23 -6.70
CA HIS A 13 -14.78 13.84 -6.61
C HIS A 13 -15.79 12.78 -6.12
N ALA A 14 -15.41 12.05 -5.05
CA ALA A 14 -16.25 11.04 -4.45
C ALA A 14 -17.31 11.68 -3.54
N PRO A 15 -18.54 11.14 -3.46
CA PRO A 15 -19.58 11.65 -2.58
C PRO A 15 -19.31 11.44 -1.10
N THR A 16 -18.39 10.55 -0.77
CA THR A 16 -17.97 10.22 0.61
C THR A 16 -16.45 10.22 0.71
N ALA A 17 -15.94 10.55 1.88
CA ALA A 17 -14.52 10.47 2.19
C ALA A 17 -13.96 9.05 1.94
N PRO A 18 -12.84 8.89 1.21
CA PRO A 18 -12.28 7.59 0.92
C PRO A 18 -11.71 6.94 2.20
N ARG A 19 -11.91 5.63 2.32
CA ARG A 19 -11.48 4.84 3.48
C ARG A 19 -10.30 3.95 3.10
N PHE A 20 -9.17 4.21 3.72
CA PHE A 20 -7.92 3.48 3.54
C PHE A 20 -7.71 2.49 4.68
N ALA A 21 -7.30 1.28 4.34
CA ALA A 21 -6.69 0.36 5.29
C ALA A 21 -5.19 0.30 4.98
N ILE A 22 -4.34 0.51 5.98
CA ILE A 22 -2.90 0.28 5.86
C ILE A 22 -2.56 -0.95 6.69
N VAL A 23 -2.09 -2.00 6.04
CA VAL A 23 -1.61 -3.23 6.66
C VAL A 23 -0.09 -3.19 6.66
N ALA A 24 0.54 -3.12 7.83
CA ALA A 24 1.97 -2.92 7.97
C ALA A 24 2.62 -4.02 8.81
N SER A 25 3.79 -4.52 8.38
CA SER A 25 4.55 -5.49 9.18
C SER A 25 5.21 -4.81 10.38
N GLU A 26 5.33 -5.56 11.49
CA GLU A 26 6.04 -5.10 12.70
C GLU A 26 7.56 -5.30 12.62
N TYR A 27 8.04 -6.16 11.72
CA TYR A 27 9.47 -6.34 11.46
C TYR A 27 10.08 -5.11 10.82
N ASN A 28 11.35 -4.81 11.16
CA ASN A 28 12.07 -3.61 10.69
C ASN A 28 11.32 -2.31 11.01
N PRO A 29 10.95 -2.06 12.28
CA PRO A 29 9.98 -1.00 12.65
C PRO A 29 10.42 0.40 12.23
N GLU A 30 11.71 0.73 12.26
CA GLU A 30 12.23 2.03 11.81
C GLU A 30 11.79 2.35 10.38
N PHE A 31 11.95 1.39 9.48
CA PHE A 31 11.64 1.55 8.06
C PHE A 31 10.15 1.50 7.78
N VAL A 32 9.47 0.48 8.34
CA VAL A 32 8.04 0.28 8.08
C VAL A 32 7.21 1.41 8.69
N GLN A 33 7.52 1.87 9.90
CA GLN A 33 6.83 2.99 10.52
C GLN A 33 7.03 4.28 9.70
N SER A 34 8.21 4.47 9.13
CA SER A 34 8.46 5.59 8.23
C SER A 34 7.60 5.52 6.96
N LEU A 35 7.48 4.34 6.34
CA LEU A 35 6.58 4.13 5.20
C LEU A 35 5.13 4.48 5.56
N VAL A 36 4.64 4.00 6.70
CA VAL A 36 3.29 4.31 7.22
C VAL A 36 3.12 5.82 7.39
N ASN A 37 4.06 6.47 8.07
CA ASN A 37 4.00 7.92 8.34
C ASN A 37 3.97 8.75 7.04
N HIS A 38 4.77 8.37 6.06
CA HIS A 38 4.81 9.06 4.78
C HIS A 38 3.55 8.79 3.94
N ALA A 39 3.03 7.56 3.96
CA ALA A 39 1.77 7.22 3.31
C ALA A 39 0.61 8.03 3.92
N CYS A 40 0.46 8.05 5.24
CA CYS A 40 -0.58 8.82 5.92
C CYS A 40 -0.50 10.31 5.60
N LYS A 41 0.71 10.91 5.68
CA LYS A 41 0.91 12.33 5.36
C LYS A 41 0.51 12.66 3.92
N GLU A 42 0.88 11.82 2.95
CA GLU A 42 0.54 12.06 1.55
C GLU A 42 -0.96 11.83 1.31
N ILE A 43 -1.61 10.86 1.97
CA ILE A 43 -3.06 10.65 1.90
C ILE A 43 -3.78 11.92 2.36
N TYR A 44 -3.49 12.43 3.55
CA TYR A 44 -4.13 13.65 4.07
C TYR A 44 -3.81 14.90 3.25
N HIS A 45 -2.63 14.94 2.61
CA HIS A 45 -2.30 16.02 1.69
C HIS A 45 -3.12 15.97 0.40
N LEU A 46 -3.47 14.78 -0.08
CA LEU A 46 -4.28 14.58 -1.30
C LEU A 46 -5.77 14.78 -1.00
N ASP A 47 -6.24 14.37 0.17
CA ASP A 47 -7.61 14.53 0.64
C ASP A 47 -7.65 14.48 2.17
N GLU A 48 -7.87 15.64 2.81
CA GLU A 48 -7.85 15.81 4.26
C GLU A 48 -9.01 15.10 4.99
N ASP A 49 -10.09 14.82 4.27
CA ASP A 49 -11.26 14.12 4.80
C ASP A 49 -11.10 12.59 4.80
N SER A 50 -10.02 12.06 4.21
CA SER A 50 -9.75 10.62 4.15
C SER A 50 -9.74 9.97 5.53
N VAL A 51 -10.31 8.77 5.63
CA VAL A 51 -10.28 7.94 6.84
C VAL A 51 -9.20 6.86 6.68
N ILE A 52 -8.29 6.76 7.65
CA ILE A 52 -7.20 5.78 7.64
C ILE A 52 -7.35 4.86 8.86
N GLU A 53 -7.41 3.55 8.62
CA GLU A 53 -7.31 2.52 9.66
C GLU A 53 -5.99 1.76 9.49
N LEU A 54 -5.27 1.55 10.61
CA LEU A 54 -3.98 0.86 10.64
C LEU A 54 -4.15 -0.55 11.21
N PHE A 55 -3.54 -1.53 10.55
CA PHE A 55 -3.56 -2.94 10.95
C PHE A 55 -2.12 -3.46 11.00
N GLY A 56 -1.71 -4.01 12.14
CA GLY A 56 -0.41 -4.65 12.32
C GLY A 56 -0.42 -6.10 11.82
N ALA A 57 0.68 -6.52 11.19
CA ALA A 57 0.97 -7.90 10.89
C ALA A 57 2.33 -8.27 11.51
N PRO A 58 2.50 -9.43 12.17
CA PRO A 58 3.76 -9.78 12.83
C PRO A 58 4.97 -9.71 11.88
N GLY A 59 4.80 -10.17 10.64
CA GLY A 59 5.84 -10.12 9.61
C GLY A 59 5.25 -9.87 8.24
N SER A 60 6.12 -9.72 7.25
CA SER A 60 5.71 -9.51 5.86
C SER A 60 4.90 -10.68 5.29
N PHE A 61 5.17 -11.92 5.77
CA PHE A 61 4.47 -13.11 5.30
C PHE A 61 3.01 -13.15 5.76
N GLU A 62 2.66 -12.53 6.89
CA GLU A 62 1.31 -12.47 7.45
C GLU A 62 0.46 -11.33 6.88
N ILE A 63 1.06 -10.36 6.19
CA ILE A 63 0.34 -9.23 5.57
C ILE A 63 -0.84 -9.69 4.70
N PRO A 64 -0.71 -10.70 3.81
CA PRO A 64 -1.83 -11.12 2.97
C PRO A 64 -3.04 -11.66 3.75
N LEU A 65 -2.81 -12.37 4.86
CA LEU A 65 -3.90 -12.85 5.71
C LEU A 65 -4.65 -11.69 6.37
N VAL A 66 -3.91 -10.72 6.91
CA VAL A 66 -4.53 -9.52 7.49
C VAL A 66 -5.29 -8.72 6.42
N ALA A 67 -4.70 -8.56 5.23
CA ALA A 67 -5.35 -7.90 4.10
C ALA A 67 -6.65 -8.61 3.66
N GLU A 68 -6.66 -9.95 3.66
CA GLU A 68 -7.87 -10.75 3.37
C GLU A 68 -8.97 -10.50 4.42
N MET A 69 -8.62 -10.51 5.71
CA MET A 69 -9.55 -10.21 6.80
C MET A 69 -10.14 -8.79 6.69
N VAL A 70 -9.31 -7.81 6.35
CA VAL A 70 -9.71 -6.42 6.15
C VAL A 70 -10.62 -6.28 4.93
N ALA A 71 -10.25 -6.88 3.81
CA ALA A 71 -11.05 -6.85 2.58
C ALA A 71 -12.43 -7.50 2.78
N GLY A 72 -12.50 -8.58 3.55
CA GLY A 72 -13.75 -9.27 3.91
C GLY A 72 -14.74 -8.40 4.69
N GLN A 73 -14.28 -7.40 5.41
CA GLN A 73 -15.15 -6.45 6.14
C GLN A 73 -15.95 -5.51 5.23
N LYS A 74 -15.51 -5.30 3.98
CA LYS A 74 -16.15 -4.43 2.97
C LYS A 74 -16.36 -2.97 3.44
N ARG A 75 -15.49 -2.48 4.32
CA ARG A 75 -15.58 -1.12 4.90
C ARG A 75 -14.56 -0.15 4.33
N HIS A 76 -13.60 -0.63 3.56
CA HIS A 76 -12.51 0.13 2.99
C HIS A 76 -12.62 0.22 1.47
N ASP A 77 -12.09 1.28 0.90
CA ASP A 77 -12.08 1.51 -0.54
C ASP A 77 -10.78 1.03 -1.18
N VAL A 78 -9.70 0.96 -0.41
CA VAL A 78 -8.36 0.54 -0.84
C VAL A 78 -7.56 0.00 0.35
N ILE A 79 -6.68 -0.96 0.09
CA ILE A 79 -5.73 -1.51 1.05
C ILE A 79 -4.32 -1.14 0.57
N ILE A 80 -3.47 -0.68 1.49
CA ILE A 80 -2.04 -0.45 1.27
C ILE A 80 -1.27 -1.43 2.14
N ALA A 81 -0.49 -2.32 1.53
CA ALA A 81 0.34 -3.32 2.20
C ALA A 81 1.78 -2.81 2.28
N LEU A 82 2.27 -2.54 3.49
CA LEU A 82 3.60 -2.01 3.75
C LEU A 82 4.45 -3.01 4.54
N GLY A 83 5.65 -3.28 4.05
CA GLY A 83 6.59 -4.16 4.71
C GLY A 83 7.98 -4.02 4.14
N LEU A 84 8.97 -4.61 4.84
CA LEU A 84 10.35 -4.63 4.36
C LEU A 84 11.00 -5.96 4.72
N VAL A 85 11.61 -6.57 3.72
CA VAL A 85 12.40 -7.80 3.83
C VAL A 85 13.82 -7.49 3.39
N LEU A 86 14.79 -7.70 4.27
CA LEU A 86 16.21 -7.61 3.95
C LEU A 86 16.67 -8.92 3.29
N GLN A 87 17.37 -8.78 2.15
CA GLN A 87 17.97 -9.93 1.47
C GLN A 87 19.06 -10.54 2.35
N GLY A 88 18.87 -11.78 2.75
CA GLY A 88 19.89 -12.58 3.44
C GLY A 88 20.77 -13.37 2.45
N ARG A 89 21.66 -14.21 3.00
CA ARG A 89 22.52 -15.10 2.19
C ARG A 89 21.77 -16.24 1.49
N THR A 90 20.51 -16.45 1.81
CA THR A 90 19.66 -17.50 1.24
C THR A 90 18.54 -16.87 0.40
N LYS A 91 17.92 -17.68 -0.46
CA LYS A 91 16.77 -17.26 -1.26
C LYS A 91 15.45 -17.12 -0.48
N HIS A 92 15.50 -17.24 0.84
CA HIS A 92 14.31 -17.21 1.70
C HIS A 92 13.51 -15.92 1.53
N ALA A 93 14.18 -14.78 1.47
CA ALA A 93 13.55 -13.46 1.26
C ALA A 93 12.80 -13.36 -0.06
N GLU A 94 13.35 -13.92 -1.13
CA GLU A 94 12.71 -13.96 -2.46
C GLU A 94 11.43 -14.82 -2.43
N PHE A 95 11.47 -15.99 -1.79
CA PHE A 95 10.30 -16.86 -1.65
C PHE A 95 9.19 -16.20 -0.83
N ILE A 96 9.54 -15.53 0.27
CA ILE A 96 8.56 -14.74 1.05
C ILE A 96 7.90 -13.72 0.14
N LEU A 97 8.68 -12.90 -0.57
CA LEU A 97 8.13 -11.82 -1.38
C LEU A 97 7.27 -12.32 -2.53
N GLN A 98 7.67 -13.40 -3.20
CA GLN A 98 6.87 -14.01 -4.26
C GLN A 98 5.52 -14.50 -3.73
N SER A 99 5.52 -15.19 -2.58
CA SER A 99 4.30 -15.67 -1.93
C SER A 99 3.39 -14.53 -1.53
N VAL A 100 3.93 -13.48 -0.89
CA VAL A 100 3.21 -12.29 -0.48
C VAL A 100 2.59 -11.57 -1.68
N SER A 101 3.38 -11.35 -2.74
CA SER A 101 2.91 -10.67 -3.95
C SER A 101 1.75 -11.41 -4.61
N HIS A 102 1.87 -12.72 -4.74
CA HIS A 102 0.82 -13.55 -5.33
C HIS A 102 -0.46 -13.54 -4.47
N ALA A 103 -0.32 -13.70 -3.15
CA ALA A 103 -1.46 -13.71 -2.24
C ALA A 103 -2.17 -12.35 -2.17
N LEU A 104 -1.44 -11.22 -2.14
CA LEU A 104 -2.04 -9.89 -2.19
C LEU A 104 -2.81 -9.64 -3.49
N GLN A 105 -2.28 -10.12 -4.63
CA GLN A 105 -2.99 -10.04 -5.90
C GLN A 105 -4.29 -10.87 -5.87
N GLN A 106 -4.29 -12.04 -5.24
CA GLN A 106 -5.50 -12.84 -5.07
C GLN A 106 -6.55 -12.13 -4.20
N VAL A 107 -6.14 -11.48 -3.10
CA VAL A 107 -7.04 -10.66 -2.27
C VAL A 107 -7.70 -9.57 -3.10
N ALA A 108 -6.90 -8.84 -3.89
CA ALA A 108 -7.41 -7.76 -4.73
C ALA A 108 -8.46 -8.25 -5.74
N LEU A 109 -8.19 -9.36 -6.42
CA LEU A 109 -9.10 -9.94 -7.43
C LEU A 109 -10.35 -10.53 -6.80
N LYS A 110 -10.22 -11.25 -5.68
CA LYS A 110 -11.34 -11.90 -4.97
C LYS A 110 -12.35 -10.89 -4.45
N HIS A 111 -11.87 -9.79 -3.87
CA HIS A 111 -12.72 -8.78 -3.23
C HIS A 111 -13.01 -7.58 -4.14
N LEU A 112 -12.41 -7.51 -5.34
CA LEU A 112 -12.49 -6.37 -6.26
C LEU A 112 -12.16 -5.05 -5.57
N ILE A 113 -11.15 -5.08 -4.70
CA ILE A 113 -10.62 -3.93 -3.97
C ILE A 113 -9.16 -3.69 -4.39
N PRO A 114 -8.74 -2.45 -4.67
CA PRO A 114 -7.34 -2.17 -4.90
C PRO A 114 -6.50 -2.57 -3.68
N VAL A 115 -5.44 -3.34 -3.91
CA VAL A 115 -4.40 -3.65 -2.92
C VAL A 115 -3.09 -3.12 -3.46
N ILE A 116 -2.57 -2.08 -2.84
CA ILE A 116 -1.30 -1.47 -3.21
C ILE A 116 -0.19 -2.21 -2.48
N HIS A 117 0.69 -2.85 -3.24
CA HIS A 117 1.76 -3.68 -2.71
C HIS A 117 3.07 -2.90 -2.64
N GLU A 118 3.47 -2.53 -1.43
CA GLU A 118 4.77 -1.95 -1.10
C GLU A 118 5.46 -2.75 0.03
N VAL A 119 5.41 -4.08 -0.09
CA VAL A 119 6.29 -4.96 0.67
C VAL A 119 7.60 -5.06 -0.10
N LEU A 120 8.63 -4.41 0.41
CA LEU A 120 9.89 -4.19 -0.27
C LEU A 120 10.87 -5.34 -0.01
N LEU A 121 11.61 -5.76 -1.03
CA LEU A 121 12.83 -6.53 -0.92
C LEU A 121 14.00 -5.60 -1.18
N VAL A 122 14.92 -5.49 -0.25
CA VAL A 122 16.11 -4.64 -0.33
C VAL A 122 17.37 -5.44 -0.07
N ALA A 123 18.45 -5.10 -0.78
CA ALA A 123 19.72 -5.80 -0.68
C ALA A 123 20.53 -5.37 0.57
N SER A 124 20.27 -4.17 1.10
CA SER A 124 21.01 -3.61 2.23
C SER A 124 20.15 -2.63 3.04
N GLU A 125 20.61 -2.31 4.26
CA GLU A 125 20.00 -1.24 5.06
C GLU A 125 20.11 0.13 4.40
N GLU A 126 21.16 0.37 3.62
CA GLU A 126 21.33 1.62 2.89
C GLU A 126 20.22 1.79 1.84
N GLU A 127 19.92 0.75 1.07
CA GLU A 127 18.78 0.74 0.16
C GLU A 127 17.44 0.90 0.91
N ALA A 128 17.31 0.30 2.09
CA ALA A 128 16.14 0.48 2.94
C ALA A 128 15.97 1.95 3.37
N ARG A 129 17.07 2.62 3.77
CA ARG A 129 17.05 4.05 4.13
C ARG A 129 16.61 4.93 2.97
N GLU A 130 17.16 4.72 1.78
CA GLU A 130 16.79 5.47 0.59
C GLU A 130 15.30 5.35 0.26
N ARG A 131 14.73 4.14 0.38
CA ARG A 131 13.35 3.85 -0.02
C ARG A 131 12.32 4.19 1.04
N CYS A 132 12.70 4.08 2.33
CA CYS A 132 11.76 4.22 3.43
C CYS A 132 11.91 5.53 4.19
N LEU A 133 13.13 6.07 4.34
CA LEU A 133 13.40 7.26 5.15
C LEU A 133 13.57 8.52 4.31
N ASP A 134 14.14 8.43 3.10
CA ASP A 134 14.34 9.59 2.23
C ASP A 134 13.00 10.15 1.75
N ARG A 135 12.90 11.49 1.78
CA ARG A 135 11.70 12.20 1.31
C ARG A 135 11.54 12.22 -0.21
N LYS A 136 12.64 12.06 -0.97
CA LYS A 136 12.62 12.19 -2.43
C LYS A 136 12.06 10.96 -3.14
N LEU A 137 12.31 9.76 -2.60
CA LEU A 137 11.95 8.49 -3.21
C LEU A 137 11.18 7.57 -2.25
N ASN A 138 10.49 8.16 -1.27
CA ASN A 138 9.80 7.39 -0.25
C ASN A 138 8.67 6.53 -0.84
N ARG A 139 8.75 5.23 -0.60
CA ARG A 139 7.78 4.25 -1.12
C ARG A 139 6.40 4.35 -0.46
N GLY A 140 6.31 4.86 0.75
CA GLY A 140 5.02 5.17 1.38
C GLY A 140 4.26 6.28 0.63
N VAL A 141 4.98 7.33 0.17
CA VAL A 141 4.39 8.38 -0.68
C VAL A 141 3.92 7.81 -2.01
N GLU A 142 4.72 6.92 -2.62
CA GLU A 142 4.35 6.27 -3.89
C GLU A 142 3.09 5.42 -3.73
N ALA A 143 3.01 4.62 -2.64
CA ALA A 143 1.85 3.81 -2.31
C ALA A 143 0.57 4.64 -2.17
N ALA A 144 0.63 5.77 -1.47
CA ALA A 144 -0.51 6.68 -1.32
C ALA A 144 -1.00 7.20 -2.68
N ARG A 145 -0.09 7.65 -3.54
CA ARG A 145 -0.43 8.15 -4.89
C ARG A 145 -1.02 7.06 -5.78
N ALA A 146 -0.47 5.84 -5.72
CA ALA A 146 -1.01 4.69 -6.44
C ALA A 146 -2.43 4.35 -5.95
N ALA A 147 -2.67 4.39 -4.64
CA ALA A 147 -3.98 4.16 -4.05
C ALA A 147 -5.04 5.15 -4.58
N PHE A 148 -4.74 6.45 -4.55
CA PHE A 148 -5.65 7.46 -5.11
C PHE A 148 -5.88 7.29 -6.61
N THR A 149 -4.87 6.89 -7.36
CA THR A 149 -5.00 6.60 -8.80
C THR A 149 -5.98 5.45 -9.03
N MET A 150 -5.89 4.38 -8.24
CA MET A 150 -6.81 3.24 -8.32
C MET A 150 -8.23 3.58 -7.88
N LEU A 151 -8.40 4.44 -6.87
CA LEU A 151 -9.72 4.94 -6.48
C LEU A 151 -10.39 5.73 -7.62
N ARG A 152 -9.65 6.55 -8.35
CA ARG A 152 -10.16 7.24 -9.54
C ARG A 152 -10.58 6.27 -10.63
N VAL A 153 -9.79 5.26 -10.92
CA VAL A 153 -10.16 4.21 -11.89
C VAL A 153 -11.49 3.56 -11.51
N ARG A 154 -11.68 3.22 -10.22
CA ARG A 154 -12.95 2.66 -9.73
C ARG A 154 -14.12 3.63 -9.89
N GLU A 155 -13.92 4.91 -9.60
CA GLU A 155 -14.94 5.95 -9.77
C GLU A 155 -15.37 6.09 -11.24
N GLU A 156 -14.40 6.14 -12.14
CA GLU A 156 -14.67 6.22 -13.59
C GLU A 156 -15.44 4.99 -14.10
N MET A 157 -15.07 3.79 -13.63
CA MET A 157 -15.80 2.57 -13.99
C MET A 157 -17.25 2.59 -13.48
N ARG A 158 -17.47 3.04 -12.23
CA ARG A 158 -18.83 3.18 -11.67
C ARG A 158 -19.69 4.16 -12.48
N LYS A 159 -19.15 5.33 -12.83
CA LYS A 159 -19.84 6.33 -13.66
C LYS A 159 -20.24 5.75 -15.02
N LYS A 160 -19.35 5.01 -15.68
CA LYS A 160 -19.63 4.36 -16.98
C LYS A 160 -20.71 3.27 -16.87
N ALA A 161 -20.77 2.55 -15.75
CA ALA A 161 -21.77 1.52 -15.50
C ALA A 161 -23.18 2.14 -15.24
N SER A 162 -23.24 3.30 -14.57
CA SER A 162 -24.50 4.01 -14.26
C SER A 162 -25.05 4.82 -15.43
N ALA A 163 -24.26 5.04 -16.48
CA ALA A 163 -24.66 5.78 -17.69
C ALA A 163 -25.27 4.88 -18.79
N ARG A 164 -25.38 3.58 -18.53
CA ARG A 164 -26.01 2.59 -19.41
C ARG A 164 -27.36 2.16 -18.84
#